data_ba8fe4faccb32f8ce8aee071ad801aa7
#
_entry.id   ba8fe4faccb32f8ce8aee071ad801aa7
#
_cell.length_a   1.000
_cell.length_b   1.000
_cell.length_c   1.000
_cell.angle_alpha   90.00
_cell.angle_beta   90.00
_cell.angle_gamma   90.00
#
_symmetry.space_group_name_H-M   'P 1'
#
loop_
_entity.id
_entity.type
_entity.pdbx_description
1 polymer ?
#
loop_
_entity_poly.entity_id
_entity_poly.type
_entity_poly.pdbx_seq_one_letter_code
_entity_poly.pdbx_strand_id
1 'polypeptide(L)'
;METYMKKKNKTRSVTGLLFGFMERVSGDHVGAYATQAAYFLIMSFIPCILFLTTLVRYTPLTYNVVRDAIVAFIPENLQSFVLGIVVDVYKRSTAIVPLSAIVALWSAGKGMQSIINGLNTIYHVKETRNWLLTRIYAVFYTLSLVIAVIVSLLMLVLGNEIQTVVSRYIPFLGRVLGKILGARALLVFGVLFLVFLMLYKVLPNRKATFKSQIPGALIIAVAWSIFSYGFSFYFEIFPGFSNMYGNLATIIMVMVWLYICMNLLLYGAEINAYFEKEFRIAHKSVQELLAHEKEKKQQENE
;
A
#
# COMPACT_ATOMS: atom_id res chain seq x y z
N MET A 1 46.23 -14.10 -9.60
CA MET A 1 44.81 -14.14 -10.06
C MET A 1 43.91 -14.95 -9.10
N GLU A 2 44.41 -16.04 -8.51
CA GLU A 2 43.65 -16.87 -7.54
C GLU A 2 43.25 -16.15 -6.23
N THR A 3 44.07 -15.23 -5.75
CA THR A 3 43.81 -14.51 -4.48
C THR A 3 42.63 -13.51 -4.60
N TYR A 4 42.35 -13.03 -5.81
CA TYR A 4 41.22 -12.13 -6.08
C TYR A 4 39.88 -12.90 -6.19
N MET A 5 39.87 -14.13 -6.64
CA MET A 5 38.70 -15.00 -6.73
C MET A 5 38.25 -15.55 -5.37
N LYS A 6 39.18 -15.79 -4.43
CA LYS A 6 38.86 -16.29 -3.07
C LYS A 6 38.14 -15.29 -2.18
N LYS A 7 38.15 -13.98 -2.53
CA LYS A 7 37.47 -12.93 -1.73
C LYS A 7 36.00 -12.77 -2.07
N LYS A 8 35.47 -13.43 -3.13
CA LYS A 8 34.09 -13.27 -3.64
C LYS A 8 33.09 -14.33 -3.17
N ASN A 9 33.57 -15.43 -2.54
CA ASN A 9 32.73 -16.53 -2.05
C ASN A 9 32.64 -16.56 -0.51
N LYS A 10 32.70 -15.42 0.15
CA LYS A 10 32.24 -15.33 1.52
C LYS A 10 30.71 -15.46 1.48
N THR A 11 30.20 -16.66 1.82
CA THR A 11 28.79 -16.84 2.19
C THR A 11 28.43 -15.66 3.08
N ARG A 12 27.67 -14.71 2.54
CA ARG A 12 27.25 -13.54 3.33
C ARG A 12 26.45 -14.12 4.48
N SER A 13 26.98 -14.05 5.70
CA SER A 13 26.27 -14.41 6.91
C SER A 13 24.90 -13.70 6.87
N VAL A 14 23.84 -14.34 7.33
CA VAL A 14 22.50 -13.73 7.42
C VAL A 14 22.58 -12.37 8.12
N THR A 15 23.45 -12.24 9.12
CA THR A 15 23.75 -10.97 9.79
C THR A 15 24.31 -9.91 8.82
N GLY A 16 25.24 -10.30 7.93
CA GLY A 16 25.80 -9.38 6.94
C GLY A 16 24.79 -8.91 5.87
N LEU A 17 23.80 -9.76 5.54
CA LEU A 17 22.67 -9.39 4.65
C LEU A 17 21.74 -8.39 5.34
N LEU A 18 21.43 -8.62 6.62
CA LEU A 18 20.59 -7.71 7.41
C LEU A 18 21.26 -6.35 7.61
N PHE A 19 22.56 -6.31 7.95
CA PHE A 19 23.29 -5.05 8.09
C PHE A 19 23.33 -4.28 6.76
N GLY A 20 23.62 -4.95 5.65
CA GLY A 20 23.61 -4.32 4.33
C GLY A 20 22.24 -3.79 3.91
N PHE A 21 21.16 -4.47 4.28
CA PHE A 21 19.80 -4.01 4.09
C PHE A 21 19.49 -2.76 4.93
N MET A 22 19.84 -2.78 6.23
CA MET A 22 19.64 -1.64 7.14
C MET A 22 20.42 -0.40 6.71
N GLU A 23 21.69 -0.58 6.30
CA GLU A 23 22.53 0.51 5.79
C GLU A 23 21.89 1.14 4.53
N ARG A 24 21.33 0.33 3.66
CA ARG A 24 20.65 0.79 2.46
C ARG A 24 19.36 1.53 2.77
N VAL A 25 18.50 0.98 3.63
CA VAL A 25 17.26 1.62 4.12
C VAL A 25 17.56 3.00 4.72
N SER A 26 18.67 3.11 5.48
CA SER A 26 19.11 4.39 6.07
C SER A 26 19.65 5.34 4.99
N GLY A 27 20.47 4.84 4.06
CA GLY A 27 21.06 5.62 2.97
C GLY A 27 20.02 6.18 1.98
N ASP A 28 18.96 5.41 1.72
CA ASP A 28 17.86 5.81 0.85
C ASP A 28 16.79 6.66 1.58
N HIS A 29 17.03 7.01 2.85
CA HIS A 29 16.16 7.87 3.67
C HIS A 29 14.70 7.38 3.74
N VAL A 30 14.47 6.06 3.75
CA VAL A 30 13.15 5.44 3.71
C VAL A 30 12.22 5.98 4.80
N GLY A 31 12.72 6.12 6.04
CA GLY A 31 11.95 6.66 7.16
C GLY A 31 11.46 8.11 6.93
N ALA A 32 12.24 8.94 6.24
CA ALA A 32 11.84 10.32 5.93
C ALA A 32 10.67 10.37 4.95
N TYR A 33 10.74 9.56 3.88
CA TYR A 33 9.63 9.46 2.91
C TYR A 33 8.38 8.83 3.52
N ALA A 34 8.54 7.82 4.37
CA ALA A 34 7.44 7.20 5.11
C ALA A 34 6.73 8.19 6.03
N THR A 35 7.51 8.98 6.80
CA THR A 35 6.98 10.03 7.68
C THR A 35 6.23 11.08 6.89
N GLN A 36 6.81 11.56 5.79
CA GLN A 36 6.18 12.55 4.93
C GLN A 36 4.87 12.03 4.31
N ALA A 37 4.86 10.78 3.84
CA ALA A 37 3.65 10.16 3.29
C ALA A 37 2.56 10.04 4.36
N ALA A 38 2.89 9.52 5.56
CA ALA A 38 1.96 9.37 6.66
C ALA A 38 1.37 10.71 7.10
N TYR A 39 2.22 11.75 7.22
CA TYR A 39 1.78 13.10 7.55
C TYR A 39 0.74 13.65 6.56
N PHE A 40 1.03 13.58 5.26
CA PHE A 40 0.09 14.10 4.26
C PHE A 40 -1.18 13.26 4.14
N LEU A 41 -1.11 11.93 4.36
CA LEU A 41 -2.29 11.08 4.42
C LEU A 41 -3.20 11.48 5.57
N ILE A 42 -2.65 11.75 6.76
CA ILE A 42 -3.43 12.22 7.90
C ILE A 42 -4.03 13.61 7.62
N MET A 43 -3.25 14.53 7.07
CA MET A 43 -3.75 15.85 6.73
C MET A 43 -4.86 15.80 5.68
N SER A 44 -4.89 14.76 4.83
CA SER A 44 -5.97 14.56 3.87
C SER A 44 -7.22 13.91 4.46
N PHE A 45 -7.13 13.30 5.65
CA PHE A 45 -8.20 12.50 6.24
C PHE A 45 -9.47 13.32 6.50
N ILE A 46 -9.34 14.47 7.16
CA ILE A 46 -10.48 15.36 7.45
C ILE A 46 -11.12 15.88 6.17
N PRO A 47 -10.37 16.50 5.21
CA PRO A 47 -10.93 16.90 3.93
C PRO A 47 -11.53 15.74 3.13
N CYS A 48 -10.95 14.55 3.22
CA CYS A 48 -11.46 13.36 2.54
C CYS A 48 -12.81 12.91 3.11
N ILE A 49 -12.97 12.87 4.43
CA ILE A 49 -14.25 12.56 5.07
C ILE A 49 -15.29 13.61 4.68
N LEU A 50 -14.95 14.90 4.73
CA LEU A 50 -15.82 15.97 4.30
C LEU A 50 -16.28 15.81 2.84
N PHE A 51 -15.37 15.44 1.96
CA PHE A 51 -15.68 15.19 0.56
C PHE A 51 -16.57 13.95 0.38
N LEU A 52 -16.23 12.83 1.01
CA LEU A 52 -17.01 11.58 0.90
C LEU A 52 -18.43 11.75 1.46
N THR A 53 -18.59 12.38 2.62
CA THR A 53 -19.90 12.61 3.21
C THR A 53 -20.74 13.57 2.37
N THR A 54 -20.10 14.49 1.67
CA THR A 54 -20.81 15.36 0.75
C THR A 54 -21.22 14.64 -0.53
N LEU A 55 -20.39 13.74 -1.06
CA LEU A 55 -20.80 12.88 -2.19
C LEU A 55 -22.04 12.04 -1.83
N VAL A 56 -22.08 11.52 -0.61
CA VAL A 56 -23.23 10.75 -0.12
C VAL A 56 -24.52 11.58 -0.15
N ARG A 57 -24.45 12.89 0.10
CA ARG A 57 -25.61 13.79 0.02
C ARG A 57 -26.24 13.88 -1.38
N TYR A 58 -25.45 13.62 -2.43
CA TYR A 58 -25.97 13.56 -3.82
C TYR A 58 -26.50 12.18 -4.19
N THR A 59 -26.40 11.20 -3.29
CA THR A 59 -27.00 9.89 -3.45
C THR A 59 -28.33 9.81 -2.67
N PRO A 60 -29.22 8.86 -2.97
CA PRO A 60 -30.46 8.66 -2.20
C PRO A 60 -30.21 8.06 -0.79
N LEU A 61 -28.95 8.04 -0.32
CA LEU A 61 -28.61 7.51 1.00
C LEU A 61 -29.00 8.50 2.10
N THR A 62 -29.86 8.05 2.98
CA THR A 62 -30.29 8.81 4.16
C THR A 62 -29.19 8.84 5.21
N TYR A 63 -29.15 9.88 6.04
CA TYR A 63 -28.22 9.98 7.19
C TYR A 63 -28.16 8.69 8.02
N ASN A 64 -29.31 8.04 8.25
CA ASN A 64 -29.37 6.81 9.03
C ASN A 64 -28.57 5.66 8.40
N VAL A 65 -28.64 5.49 7.09
CA VAL A 65 -27.88 4.46 6.36
C VAL A 65 -26.38 4.71 6.49
N VAL A 66 -25.96 5.97 6.39
CA VAL A 66 -24.53 6.35 6.53
C VAL A 66 -24.07 6.14 7.98
N ARG A 67 -24.89 6.54 8.96
CA ARG A 67 -24.60 6.30 10.37
C ARG A 67 -24.43 4.82 10.68
N ASP A 68 -25.37 4.00 10.21
CA ASP A 68 -25.37 2.57 10.48
C ASP A 68 -24.15 1.88 9.82
N ALA A 69 -23.76 2.34 8.65
CA ALA A 69 -22.51 1.90 8.00
C ALA A 69 -21.27 2.31 8.82
N ILE A 70 -21.21 3.55 9.32
CA ILE A 70 -20.11 4.02 10.17
C ILE A 70 -20.00 3.17 11.42
N VAL A 71 -21.13 2.92 12.10
CA VAL A 71 -21.15 2.10 13.31
C VAL A 71 -20.73 0.65 13.04
N ALA A 72 -21.08 0.11 11.87
CA ALA A 72 -20.73 -1.25 11.49
C ALA A 72 -19.24 -1.45 11.13
N PHE A 73 -18.58 -0.40 10.58
CA PHE A 73 -17.23 -0.54 9.98
C PHE A 73 -16.15 0.21 10.72
N ILE A 74 -16.50 1.25 11.49
CA ILE A 74 -15.52 2.09 12.18
C ILE A 74 -15.41 1.67 13.64
N PRO A 75 -14.19 1.48 14.18
CA PRO A 75 -13.96 1.20 15.58
C PRO A 75 -14.65 2.22 16.48
N GLU A 76 -15.22 1.77 17.61
CA GLU A 76 -16.03 2.60 18.54
C GLU A 76 -15.33 3.91 18.93
N ASN A 77 -14.02 3.87 19.13
CA ASN A 77 -13.19 5.02 19.51
C ASN A 77 -13.16 6.15 18.46
N LEU A 78 -13.43 5.80 17.20
CA LEU A 78 -13.45 6.75 16.08
C LEU A 78 -14.87 7.14 15.66
N GLN A 79 -15.88 6.38 16.05
CA GLN A 79 -17.27 6.59 15.62
C GLN A 79 -17.77 7.98 15.98
N SER A 80 -17.56 8.44 17.21
CA SER A 80 -18.00 9.75 17.69
C SER A 80 -17.38 10.89 16.88
N PHE A 81 -16.09 10.76 16.55
CA PHE A 81 -15.36 11.75 15.75
C PHE A 81 -15.88 11.79 14.30
N VAL A 82 -16.02 10.63 13.66
CA VAL A 82 -16.48 10.54 12.28
C VAL A 82 -17.95 10.94 12.16
N LEU A 83 -18.82 10.50 13.09
CA LEU A 83 -20.23 10.89 13.13
C LEU A 83 -20.40 12.40 13.33
N GLY A 84 -19.58 13.01 14.18
CA GLY A 84 -19.56 14.48 14.35
C GLY A 84 -19.32 15.21 13.04
N ILE A 85 -18.34 14.78 12.25
CA ILE A 85 -18.06 15.35 10.92
C ILE A 85 -19.23 15.14 9.97
N VAL A 86 -19.83 13.94 9.95
CA VAL A 86 -20.97 13.62 9.08
C VAL A 86 -22.17 14.50 9.42
N VAL A 87 -22.53 14.64 10.70
CA VAL A 87 -23.62 15.51 11.17
C VAL A 87 -23.40 16.96 10.70
N ASP A 88 -22.18 17.45 10.86
CA ASP A 88 -21.82 18.80 10.45
C ASP A 88 -21.96 19.01 8.94
N VAL A 89 -21.62 18.03 8.12
CA VAL A 89 -21.76 18.09 6.66
C VAL A 89 -23.22 18.09 6.23
N TYR A 90 -24.07 17.27 6.85
CA TYR A 90 -25.50 17.26 6.55
C TYR A 90 -26.20 18.57 6.94
N LYS A 91 -25.66 19.30 7.92
CA LYS A 91 -26.17 20.60 8.37
C LYS A 91 -25.63 21.80 7.59
N ARG A 92 -24.48 21.69 6.91
CA ARG A 92 -23.80 22.82 6.27
C ARG A 92 -24.20 23.04 4.82
N SER A 93 -23.89 24.25 4.32
CA SER A 93 -24.15 24.73 2.96
C SER A 93 -23.37 23.94 1.90
N THR A 94 -23.98 23.78 0.73
CA THR A 94 -23.46 23.08 -0.46
C THR A 94 -22.14 23.69 -1.01
N ALA A 95 -21.83 24.95 -0.66
CA ALA A 95 -20.65 25.66 -1.17
C ALA A 95 -19.30 25.11 -0.65
N ILE A 96 -19.29 24.38 0.48
CA ILE A 96 -18.06 23.85 1.08
C ILE A 96 -17.55 22.60 0.32
N VAL A 97 -18.41 21.96 -0.46
CA VAL A 97 -18.15 20.71 -1.18
C VAL A 97 -16.96 20.78 -2.14
N PRO A 98 -16.96 21.69 -3.13
CA PRO A 98 -15.89 21.74 -4.10
C PRO A 98 -14.54 22.10 -3.43
N LEU A 99 -14.55 22.94 -2.41
CA LEU A 99 -13.35 23.32 -1.70
C LEU A 99 -12.76 22.14 -0.92
N SER A 100 -13.59 21.39 -0.19
CA SER A 100 -13.14 20.19 0.54
C SER A 100 -12.59 19.11 -0.40
N ALA A 101 -13.21 18.91 -1.56
CA ALA A 101 -12.74 18.00 -2.59
C ALA A 101 -11.33 18.39 -3.10
N ILE A 102 -11.14 19.67 -3.44
CA ILE A 102 -9.85 20.17 -3.92
C ILE A 102 -8.78 19.99 -2.85
N VAL A 103 -9.06 20.36 -1.59
CA VAL A 103 -8.10 20.23 -0.48
C VAL A 103 -7.79 18.77 -0.18
N ALA A 104 -8.80 17.88 -0.20
CA ALA A 104 -8.62 16.45 0.01
C ALA A 104 -7.70 15.84 -1.06
N LEU A 105 -8.04 16.06 -2.34
CA LEU A 105 -7.25 15.55 -3.46
C LEU A 105 -5.83 16.13 -3.49
N TRP A 106 -5.70 17.41 -3.16
CA TRP A 106 -4.39 18.05 -3.08
C TRP A 106 -3.52 17.45 -1.97
N SER A 107 -4.05 17.26 -0.77
CA SER A 107 -3.31 16.71 0.36
C SER A 107 -2.99 15.23 0.16
N ALA A 108 -3.97 14.42 -0.26
CA ALA A 108 -3.76 13.00 -0.56
C ALA A 108 -2.74 12.82 -1.70
N GLY A 109 -2.81 13.65 -2.75
CA GLY A 109 -1.83 13.66 -3.81
C GLY A 109 -0.41 14.01 -3.33
N LYS A 110 -0.22 14.83 -2.27
CA LYS A 110 1.10 15.05 -1.64
C LYS A 110 1.61 13.80 -0.95
N GLY A 111 0.75 13.04 -0.26
CA GLY A 111 1.12 11.75 0.32
C GLY A 111 1.60 10.75 -0.74
N MET A 112 0.84 10.62 -1.82
CA MET A 112 1.23 9.76 -2.95
C MET A 112 2.53 10.23 -3.62
N GLN A 113 2.73 11.55 -3.76
CA GLN A 113 3.98 12.12 -4.28
C GLN A 113 5.18 11.73 -3.42
N SER A 114 5.03 11.71 -2.09
CA SER A 114 6.08 11.28 -1.19
C SER A 114 6.44 9.80 -1.38
N ILE A 115 5.42 8.95 -1.58
CA ILE A 115 5.64 7.53 -1.91
C ILE A 115 6.38 7.40 -3.24
N ILE A 116 5.98 8.14 -4.29
CA ILE A 116 6.65 8.13 -5.60
C ILE A 116 8.13 8.53 -5.44
N ASN A 117 8.41 9.60 -4.70
CA ASN A 117 9.76 10.06 -4.48
C ASN A 117 10.59 9.02 -3.72
N GLY A 118 10.03 8.42 -2.66
CA GLY A 118 10.68 7.34 -1.91
C GLY A 118 10.98 6.12 -2.80
N LEU A 119 10.03 5.69 -3.61
CA LEU A 119 10.22 4.58 -4.56
C LEU A 119 11.28 4.91 -5.60
N ASN A 120 11.28 6.12 -6.16
CA ASN A 120 12.30 6.53 -7.13
C ASN A 120 13.70 6.56 -6.50
N THR A 121 13.82 7.00 -5.24
CA THR A 121 15.09 6.98 -4.51
C THR A 121 15.57 5.55 -4.28
N ILE A 122 14.72 4.66 -3.76
CA ILE A 122 15.03 3.25 -3.51
C ILE A 122 15.50 2.53 -4.77
N TYR A 123 14.85 2.80 -5.89
CA TYR A 123 15.23 2.20 -7.18
C TYR A 123 16.34 2.98 -7.90
N HIS A 124 16.88 4.04 -7.30
CA HIS A 124 17.92 4.92 -7.89
C HIS A 124 17.55 5.45 -9.28
N VAL A 125 16.28 5.84 -9.44
CA VAL A 125 15.74 6.36 -10.69
C VAL A 125 15.47 7.86 -10.55
N LYS A 126 15.95 8.64 -11.53
CA LYS A 126 15.64 10.08 -11.58
C LYS A 126 14.22 10.30 -12.09
N GLU A 127 13.48 11.17 -11.41
CA GLU A 127 12.18 11.62 -11.90
C GLU A 127 12.37 12.53 -13.11
N THR A 128 11.92 12.08 -14.27
CA THR A 128 12.03 12.82 -15.54
C THR A 128 10.71 13.44 -15.97
N ARG A 129 9.60 13.06 -15.31
CA ARG A 129 8.28 13.61 -15.60
C ARG A 129 8.19 15.04 -15.09
N ASN A 130 7.51 15.92 -15.83
CA ASN A 130 7.26 17.29 -15.40
C ASN A 130 6.49 17.27 -14.07
N TRP A 131 6.77 18.24 -13.19
CA TRP A 131 6.13 18.38 -11.88
C TRP A 131 4.60 18.30 -11.96
N LEU A 132 3.98 18.96 -12.95
CA LEU A 132 2.53 18.94 -13.13
C LEU A 132 2.02 17.53 -13.51
N LEU A 133 2.73 16.83 -14.42
CA LEU A 133 2.39 15.45 -14.78
C LEU A 133 2.53 14.51 -13.59
N THR A 134 3.60 14.62 -12.82
CA THR A 134 3.80 13.79 -11.62
C THR A 134 2.68 14.04 -10.61
N ARG A 135 2.18 15.29 -10.52
CA ARG A 135 1.06 15.66 -9.67
C ARG A 135 -0.25 15.05 -10.15
N ILE A 136 -0.52 15.10 -11.45
CA ILE A 136 -1.71 14.48 -12.04
C ILE A 136 -1.68 12.97 -11.83
N TYR A 137 -0.54 12.32 -12.05
CA TYR A 137 -0.38 10.88 -11.75
C TYR A 137 -0.61 10.57 -10.27
N ALA A 138 -0.05 11.35 -9.35
CA ALA A 138 -0.25 11.16 -7.91
C ALA A 138 -1.74 11.22 -7.54
N VAL A 139 -2.48 12.19 -8.05
CA VAL A 139 -3.94 12.31 -7.84
C VAL A 139 -4.67 11.13 -8.47
N PHE A 140 -4.33 10.75 -9.69
CA PHE A 140 -4.95 9.62 -10.39
C PHE A 140 -4.74 8.30 -9.63
N TYR A 141 -3.52 8.01 -9.17
CA TYR A 141 -3.23 6.82 -8.37
C TYR A 141 -3.93 6.85 -7.02
N THR A 142 -4.02 8.02 -6.38
CA THR A 142 -4.79 8.17 -5.13
C THR A 142 -6.25 7.82 -5.36
N LEU A 143 -6.87 8.37 -6.40
CA LEU A 143 -8.26 8.07 -6.75
C LEU A 143 -8.46 6.59 -7.07
N SER A 144 -7.55 6.00 -7.85
CA SER A 144 -7.59 4.57 -8.19
C SER A 144 -7.50 3.69 -6.94
N LEU A 145 -6.63 4.05 -5.99
CA LEU A 145 -6.50 3.36 -4.70
C LEU A 145 -7.79 3.49 -3.87
N VAL A 146 -8.34 4.69 -3.77
CA VAL A 146 -9.61 4.93 -3.04
C VAL A 146 -10.74 4.12 -3.65
N ILE A 147 -10.87 4.12 -4.98
CA ILE A 147 -11.87 3.31 -5.68
C ILE A 147 -11.65 1.82 -5.40
N ALA A 148 -10.41 1.33 -5.46
CA ALA A 148 -10.09 -0.07 -5.17
C ALA A 148 -10.47 -0.46 -3.73
N VAL A 149 -10.22 0.41 -2.76
CA VAL A 149 -10.62 0.21 -1.36
C VAL A 149 -12.14 0.21 -1.22
N ILE A 150 -12.84 1.15 -1.83
CA ILE A 150 -14.31 1.23 -1.81
C ILE A 150 -14.92 -0.04 -2.43
N VAL A 151 -14.46 -0.45 -3.61
CA VAL A 151 -14.94 -1.68 -4.27
C VAL A 151 -14.65 -2.91 -3.41
N SER A 152 -13.48 -2.99 -2.77
CA SER A 152 -13.15 -4.09 -1.86
C SER A 152 -14.07 -4.13 -0.65
N LEU A 153 -14.37 -2.97 -0.06
CA LEU A 153 -15.32 -2.86 1.07
C LEU A 153 -16.72 -3.24 0.64
N LEU A 154 -17.21 -2.77 -0.51
CA LEU A 154 -18.50 -3.14 -1.05
C LEU A 154 -18.62 -4.65 -1.30
N MET A 155 -17.57 -5.27 -1.85
CA MET A 155 -17.52 -6.73 -2.03
C MET A 155 -17.54 -7.48 -0.71
N LEU A 156 -16.89 -6.96 0.32
CA LEU A 156 -16.85 -7.55 1.66
C LEU A 156 -18.22 -7.48 2.35
N VAL A 157 -18.92 -6.36 2.20
CA VAL A 157 -20.19 -6.07 2.86
C VAL A 157 -21.37 -6.65 2.12
N LEU A 158 -21.46 -6.36 0.82
CA LEU A 158 -22.59 -6.75 -0.04
C LEU A 158 -22.32 -8.07 -0.77
N GLY A 159 -21.19 -8.73 -0.51
CA GLY A 159 -20.78 -9.90 -1.25
C GLY A 159 -21.82 -11.04 -1.25
N ASN A 160 -22.49 -11.26 -0.10
CA ASN A 160 -23.54 -12.28 0.02
C ASN A 160 -24.77 -11.92 -0.84
N GLU A 161 -25.18 -10.65 -0.85
CA GLU A 161 -26.29 -10.15 -1.64
C GLU A 161 -25.97 -10.22 -3.14
N ILE A 162 -24.78 -9.77 -3.51
CA ILE A 162 -24.26 -9.84 -4.88
C ILE A 162 -24.22 -11.31 -5.33
N GLN A 163 -23.71 -12.22 -4.48
CA GLN A 163 -23.70 -13.66 -4.78
C GLN A 163 -25.10 -14.20 -5.04
N THR A 164 -26.08 -13.82 -4.21
CA THR A 164 -27.46 -14.29 -4.34
C THR A 164 -28.07 -13.80 -5.66
N VAL A 165 -27.88 -12.54 -6.00
CA VAL A 165 -28.37 -11.98 -7.27
C VAL A 165 -27.67 -12.66 -8.45
N VAL A 166 -26.34 -12.76 -8.44
CA VAL A 166 -25.57 -13.38 -9.53
C VAL A 166 -25.92 -14.87 -9.67
N SER A 167 -26.13 -15.60 -8.57
CA SER A 167 -26.51 -17.01 -8.61
C SER A 167 -27.86 -17.24 -9.27
N ARG A 168 -28.76 -16.25 -9.18
CA ARG A 168 -30.09 -16.31 -9.83
C ARG A 168 -29.98 -16.21 -11.35
N TYR A 169 -29.08 -15.37 -11.88
CA TYR A 169 -28.94 -15.14 -13.32
C TYR A 169 -27.84 -16.04 -13.95
N ILE A 170 -26.74 -16.29 -13.24
CA ILE A 170 -25.60 -17.09 -13.73
C ILE A 170 -25.14 -18.00 -12.60
N PRO A 171 -25.72 -19.21 -12.44
CA PRO A 171 -25.45 -20.12 -11.33
C PRO A 171 -23.97 -20.54 -11.20
N PHE A 172 -23.24 -20.61 -12.31
CA PHE A 172 -21.81 -20.91 -12.29
C PHE A 172 -20.98 -19.81 -11.62
N LEU A 173 -21.22 -18.55 -12.00
CA LEU A 173 -20.54 -17.40 -11.38
C LEU A 173 -20.91 -17.25 -9.90
N GLY A 174 -22.16 -17.51 -9.52
CA GLY A 174 -22.59 -17.47 -8.13
C GLY A 174 -21.86 -18.48 -7.25
N ARG A 175 -21.58 -19.69 -7.75
CA ARG A 175 -20.77 -20.70 -7.04
C ARG A 175 -19.29 -20.27 -6.88
N VAL A 176 -18.70 -19.67 -7.90
CA VAL A 176 -17.33 -19.14 -7.85
C VAL A 176 -17.23 -17.99 -6.86
N LEU A 177 -18.17 -17.03 -6.93
CA LEU A 177 -18.26 -15.93 -5.98
C LEU A 177 -18.45 -16.40 -4.54
N GLY A 178 -19.28 -17.41 -4.31
CA GLY A 178 -19.48 -18.00 -2.98
C GLY A 178 -18.20 -18.60 -2.39
N LYS A 179 -17.39 -19.28 -3.20
CA LYS A 179 -16.09 -19.79 -2.75
C LYS A 179 -15.10 -18.66 -2.42
N ILE A 180 -15.06 -17.63 -3.27
CA ILE A 180 -14.18 -16.45 -3.05
C ILE A 180 -14.60 -15.69 -1.79
N LEU A 181 -15.89 -15.44 -1.61
CA LEU A 181 -16.42 -14.76 -0.43
C LEU A 181 -16.32 -15.58 0.85
N GLY A 182 -16.39 -16.93 0.74
CA GLY A 182 -16.11 -17.82 1.86
C GLY A 182 -14.67 -17.73 2.38
N ALA A 183 -13.73 -17.38 1.51
CA ALA A 183 -12.31 -17.16 1.84
C ALA A 183 -11.97 -15.66 2.05
N ARG A 184 -12.79 -14.94 2.78
CA ARG A 184 -12.67 -13.47 2.98
C ARG A 184 -11.24 -13.00 3.33
N ALA A 185 -10.55 -13.72 4.19
CA ALA A 185 -9.18 -13.39 4.58
C ALA A 185 -8.21 -13.49 3.39
N LEU A 186 -8.35 -14.53 2.55
CA LEU A 186 -7.55 -14.69 1.33
C LEU A 186 -7.89 -13.63 0.29
N LEU A 187 -9.15 -13.21 0.20
CA LEU A 187 -9.56 -12.12 -0.69
C LEU A 187 -8.90 -10.80 -0.29
N VAL A 188 -9.00 -10.42 0.98
CA VAL A 188 -8.37 -9.19 1.50
C VAL A 188 -6.86 -9.23 1.29
N PHE A 189 -6.22 -10.36 1.62
CA PHE A 189 -4.79 -10.56 1.39
C PHE A 189 -4.42 -10.45 -0.10
N GLY A 190 -5.21 -11.06 -0.98
CA GLY A 190 -4.99 -11.00 -2.43
C GLY A 190 -5.11 -9.58 -2.99
N VAL A 191 -6.11 -8.82 -2.54
CA VAL A 191 -6.28 -7.41 -2.91
C VAL A 191 -5.08 -6.59 -2.43
N LEU A 192 -4.66 -6.77 -1.17
CA LEU A 192 -3.51 -6.07 -0.59
C LEU A 192 -2.21 -6.37 -1.36
N PHE A 193 -1.98 -7.65 -1.66
CA PHE A 193 -0.85 -8.08 -2.50
C PHE A 193 -0.88 -7.43 -3.90
N LEU A 194 -2.03 -7.43 -4.56
CA LEU A 194 -2.20 -6.80 -5.88
C LEU A 194 -1.96 -5.28 -5.82
N VAL A 195 -2.44 -4.62 -4.78
CA VAL A 195 -2.19 -3.19 -4.56
C VAL A 195 -0.69 -2.92 -4.46
N PHE A 196 0.04 -3.64 -3.60
CA PHE A 196 1.49 -3.47 -3.50
C PHE A 196 2.22 -3.79 -4.79
N LEU A 197 1.83 -4.87 -5.48
CA LEU A 197 2.40 -5.24 -6.77
C LEU A 197 2.23 -4.13 -7.80
N MET A 198 1.04 -3.53 -7.88
CA MET A 198 0.75 -2.41 -8.76
C MET A 198 1.54 -1.15 -8.37
N LEU A 199 1.60 -0.83 -7.07
CA LEU A 199 2.36 0.32 -6.58
C LEU A 199 3.84 0.21 -6.97
N TYR A 200 4.48 -0.94 -6.75
CA TYR A 200 5.90 -1.13 -7.10
C TYR A 200 6.17 -1.16 -8.59
N LYS A 201 5.18 -1.58 -9.40
CA LYS A 201 5.32 -1.66 -10.85
C LYS A 201 5.09 -0.32 -11.55
N VAL A 202 4.11 0.46 -11.08
CA VAL A 202 3.53 1.57 -11.85
C VAL A 202 4.00 2.93 -11.34
N LEU A 203 4.16 3.09 -10.01
CA LEU A 203 4.52 4.39 -9.42
C LEU A 203 5.95 4.85 -9.78
N PRO A 204 7.00 3.99 -9.67
CA PRO A 204 8.35 4.42 -9.96
C PRO A 204 8.52 4.78 -11.43
N ASN A 205 9.36 5.77 -11.72
CA ASN A 205 9.66 6.19 -13.09
C ASN A 205 10.63 5.22 -13.78
N ARG A 206 10.25 3.93 -13.83
CA ARG A 206 11.07 2.88 -14.46
C ARG A 206 10.21 1.80 -15.13
N LYS A 207 10.79 1.11 -16.10
CA LYS A 207 10.20 -0.08 -16.71
C LYS A 207 10.66 -1.31 -15.94
N ALA A 208 9.85 -1.81 -15.00
CA ALA A 208 10.11 -3.06 -14.29
C ALA A 208 9.18 -4.17 -14.79
N THR A 209 9.56 -5.44 -14.59
CA THR A 209 8.68 -6.58 -14.86
C THR A 209 7.82 -6.89 -13.65
N PHE A 210 6.60 -7.40 -13.83
CA PHE A 210 5.76 -7.82 -12.71
C PHE A 210 6.46 -8.87 -11.84
N LYS A 211 7.16 -9.82 -12.47
CA LYS A 211 7.86 -10.91 -11.78
C LYS A 211 8.90 -10.40 -10.77
N SER A 212 9.61 -9.32 -11.08
CA SER A 212 10.62 -8.75 -10.17
C SER A 212 10.01 -8.03 -8.96
N GLN A 213 8.71 -7.68 -9.00
CA GLN A 213 8.04 -6.99 -7.91
C GLN A 213 7.27 -7.94 -6.96
N ILE A 214 7.09 -9.21 -7.35
CA ILE A 214 6.35 -10.20 -6.57
C ILE A 214 6.96 -10.44 -5.17
N PRO A 215 8.27 -10.65 -5.00
CA PRO A 215 8.84 -10.98 -3.69
C PRO A 215 8.56 -9.92 -2.64
N GLY A 216 8.86 -8.66 -2.94
CA GLY A 216 8.59 -7.57 -2.02
C GLY A 216 7.10 -7.36 -1.75
N ALA A 217 6.26 -7.41 -2.79
CA ALA A 217 4.81 -7.29 -2.64
C ALA A 217 4.24 -8.38 -1.72
N LEU A 218 4.71 -9.63 -1.86
CA LEU A 218 4.24 -10.75 -1.04
C LEU A 218 4.70 -10.62 0.42
N ILE A 219 5.99 -10.35 0.63
CA ILE A 219 6.56 -10.19 1.98
C ILE A 219 5.85 -9.06 2.72
N ILE A 220 5.61 -7.93 2.04
CA ILE A 220 4.97 -6.79 2.68
C ILE A 220 3.47 -7.00 2.88
N ALA A 221 2.77 -7.69 1.99
CA ALA A 221 1.39 -8.05 2.23
C ALA A 221 1.23 -8.90 3.51
N VAL A 222 2.14 -9.85 3.73
CA VAL A 222 2.20 -10.64 4.97
C VAL A 222 2.54 -9.77 6.18
N ALA A 223 3.62 -8.99 6.09
CA ALA A 223 4.08 -8.14 7.20
C ALA A 223 3.02 -7.09 7.60
N TRP A 224 2.37 -6.47 6.62
CA TRP A 224 1.26 -5.54 6.84
C TRP A 224 0.07 -6.22 7.53
N SER A 225 -0.31 -7.41 7.07
CA SER A 225 -1.43 -8.16 7.67
C SER A 225 -1.14 -8.53 9.12
N ILE A 226 0.08 -9.03 9.41
CA ILE A 226 0.53 -9.35 10.77
C ILE A 226 0.55 -8.10 11.64
N PHE A 227 1.13 -7.01 11.14
CA PHE A 227 1.20 -5.75 11.86
C PHE A 227 -0.19 -5.19 12.16
N SER A 228 -1.09 -5.16 11.17
CA SER A 228 -2.45 -4.65 11.35
C SER A 228 -3.25 -5.48 12.36
N TYR A 229 -3.09 -6.81 12.32
CA TYR A 229 -3.70 -7.69 13.31
C TYR A 229 -3.15 -7.44 14.74
N GLY A 230 -1.82 -7.36 14.88
CA GLY A 230 -1.17 -7.05 16.16
C GLY A 230 -1.57 -5.67 16.70
N PHE A 231 -1.73 -4.69 15.81
CA PHE A 231 -2.17 -3.35 16.16
C PHE A 231 -3.64 -3.33 16.64
N SER A 232 -4.53 -4.09 15.99
CA SER A 232 -5.91 -4.28 16.43
C SER A 232 -5.97 -4.91 17.82
N PHE A 233 -5.19 -5.97 18.05
CA PHE A 233 -5.09 -6.65 19.34
C PHE A 233 -4.58 -5.74 20.46
N TYR A 234 -3.66 -4.83 20.16
CA TYR A 234 -3.21 -3.82 21.12
C TYR A 234 -4.37 -2.95 21.64
N PHE A 235 -5.29 -2.52 20.77
CA PHE A 235 -6.45 -1.72 21.17
C PHE A 235 -7.46 -2.50 22.04
N GLU A 236 -7.57 -3.80 21.81
CA GLU A 236 -8.44 -4.66 22.65
C GLU A 236 -7.91 -4.80 24.07
N ILE A 237 -6.58 -4.92 24.23
CA ILE A 237 -5.96 -5.11 25.55
C ILE A 237 -5.84 -3.80 26.33
N PHE A 238 -5.62 -2.67 25.66
CA PHE A 238 -5.38 -1.38 26.30
C PHE A 238 -6.46 -0.34 26.00
N PRO A 239 -7.73 -0.57 26.38
CA PRO A 239 -8.82 0.39 26.15
C PRO A 239 -8.63 1.68 26.95
N GLY A 240 -7.81 1.67 28.01
CA GLY A 240 -7.58 2.81 28.91
C GLY A 240 -6.77 3.96 28.31
N PHE A 241 -6.04 3.75 27.23
CA PHE A 241 -5.23 4.81 26.59
C PHE A 241 -6.11 5.94 26.04
N SER A 242 -7.31 5.59 25.55
CA SER A 242 -8.32 6.54 25.10
C SER A 242 -8.88 7.39 26.25
N ASN A 243 -8.94 6.86 27.47
CA ASN A 243 -9.50 7.55 28.61
C ASN A 243 -8.60 8.67 29.18
N MET A 244 -7.27 8.53 29.03
CA MET A 244 -6.31 9.53 29.53
C MET A 244 -6.14 10.74 28.61
N TYR A 245 -6.14 10.51 27.30
CA TYR A 245 -5.83 11.53 26.28
C TYR A 245 -7.01 11.79 25.32
N GLY A 246 -8.14 11.12 25.48
CA GLY A 246 -9.34 11.29 24.66
C GLY A 246 -9.08 11.08 23.17
N ASN A 247 -9.68 11.92 22.34
CA ASN A 247 -9.56 11.85 20.88
C ASN A 247 -8.12 12.07 20.36
N LEU A 248 -7.25 12.75 21.14
CA LEU A 248 -5.85 12.99 20.76
C LEU A 248 -5.05 11.68 20.73
N ALA A 249 -5.29 10.77 21.67
CA ALA A 249 -4.64 9.47 21.70
C ALA A 249 -4.93 8.68 20.41
N THR A 250 -6.18 8.71 19.97
CA THR A 250 -6.60 8.02 18.75
C THR A 250 -5.92 8.58 17.51
N ILE A 251 -5.82 9.90 17.41
CA ILE A 251 -5.11 10.56 16.28
C ILE A 251 -3.65 10.15 16.26
N ILE A 252 -2.96 10.19 17.41
CA ILE A 252 -1.56 9.78 17.53
C ILE A 252 -1.39 8.32 17.14
N MET A 253 -2.26 7.42 17.58
CA MET A 253 -2.18 6.01 17.24
C MET A 253 -2.40 5.75 15.75
N VAL A 254 -3.35 6.43 15.12
CA VAL A 254 -3.54 6.36 13.66
C VAL A 254 -2.29 6.90 12.93
N MET A 255 -1.65 7.95 13.46
CA MET A 255 -0.37 8.44 12.90
C MET A 255 0.73 7.38 12.96
N VAL A 256 0.91 6.74 14.12
CA VAL A 256 1.91 5.69 14.31
C VAL A 256 1.61 4.51 13.39
N TRP A 257 0.34 4.09 13.29
CA TRP A 257 -0.09 3.02 12.40
C TRP A 257 0.25 3.34 10.94
N LEU A 258 -0.14 4.52 10.45
CA LEU A 258 0.16 4.97 9.08
C LEU A 258 1.66 5.07 8.84
N TYR A 259 2.42 5.61 9.80
CA TYR A 259 3.88 5.69 9.70
C TYR A 259 4.51 4.32 9.51
N ILE A 260 4.14 3.33 10.33
CA ILE A 260 4.67 1.97 10.21
C ILE A 260 4.20 1.34 8.89
N CYS A 261 2.96 1.53 8.50
CA CYS A 261 2.43 1.07 7.21
C CYS A 261 3.22 1.63 6.01
N MET A 262 3.55 2.91 6.04
CA MET A 262 4.35 3.55 4.97
C MET A 262 5.80 3.05 4.97
N ASN A 263 6.39 2.81 6.15
CA ASN A 263 7.71 2.16 6.24
C ASN A 263 7.67 0.75 5.64
N LEU A 264 6.70 -0.07 6.01
CA LEU A 264 6.54 -1.43 5.46
C LEU A 264 6.43 -1.37 3.93
N LEU A 265 5.60 -0.47 3.39
CA LEU A 265 5.47 -0.29 1.95
C LEU A 265 6.82 0.00 1.29
N LEU A 266 7.59 0.93 1.82
CA LEU A 266 8.89 1.28 1.24
C LEU A 266 9.94 0.17 1.46
N TYR A 267 9.90 -0.57 2.58
CA TYR A 267 10.76 -1.75 2.79
C TYR A 267 10.51 -2.84 1.75
N GLY A 268 9.29 -3.03 1.29
CA GLY A 268 8.99 -3.96 0.20
C GLY A 268 9.61 -3.57 -1.12
N ALA A 269 9.64 -2.29 -1.42
CA ALA A 269 10.37 -1.78 -2.58
C ALA A 269 11.87 -2.01 -2.45
N GLU A 270 12.43 -1.80 -1.25
CA GLU A 270 13.84 -2.03 -0.97
C GLU A 270 14.22 -3.50 -1.12
N ILE A 271 13.36 -4.41 -0.64
CA ILE A 271 13.52 -5.86 -0.86
C ILE A 271 13.56 -6.17 -2.36
N ASN A 272 12.61 -5.64 -3.14
CA ASN A 272 12.61 -5.84 -4.59
C ASN A 272 13.87 -5.31 -5.26
N ALA A 273 14.32 -4.11 -4.88
CA ALA A 273 15.51 -3.48 -5.45
C ALA A 273 16.79 -4.28 -5.09
N TYR A 274 16.86 -4.84 -3.89
CA TYR A 274 17.95 -5.68 -3.44
C TYR A 274 18.01 -7.00 -4.20
N PHE A 275 16.88 -7.71 -4.29
CA PHE A 275 16.80 -8.99 -5.00
C PHE A 275 17.00 -8.83 -6.51
N GLU A 276 16.48 -7.77 -7.12
CA GLU A 276 16.68 -7.51 -8.55
C GLU A 276 18.16 -7.35 -8.90
N LYS A 277 18.93 -6.70 -8.04
CA LYS A 277 20.38 -6.54 -8.20
C LYS A 277 21.11 -7.88 -8.09
N GLU A 278 20.81 -8.67 -7.07
CA GLU A 278 21.43 -9.97 -6.85
C GLU A 278 21.07 -10.97 -7.97
N PHE A 279 19.83 -11.00 -8.41
CA PHE A 279 19.38 -11.83 -9.54
C PHE A 279 20.10 -11.45 -10.84
N ARG A 280 20.25 -10.15 -11.11
CA ARG A 280 20.95 -9.68 -12.30
C ARG A 280 22.43 -10.05 -12.29
N ILE A 281 23.08 -9.98 -11.14
CA ILE A 281 24.49 -10.40 -10.98
C ILE A 281 24.59 -11.92 -11.17
N ALA A 282 23.73 -12.72 -10.55
CA ALA A 282 23.73 -14.17 -10.69
C ALA A 282 23.47 -14.60 -12.15
N HIS A 283 22.52 -13.99 -12.82
CA HIS A 283 22.22 -14.30 -14.23
C HIS A 283 23.38 -13.98 -15.15
N LYS A 284 24.07 -12.85 -14.92
CA LYS A 284 25.26 -12.45 -15.70
C LYS A 284 26.42 -13.46 -15.49
N SER A 285 26.64 -13.89 -14.26
CA SER A 285 27.66 -14.91 -13.94
C SER A 285 27.36 -16.27 -14.60
N VAL A 286 26.10 -16.68 -14.64
CA VAL A 286 25.68 -17.92 -15.32
C VAL A 286 25.87 -17.80 -16.84
N GLN A 287 25.55 -16.66 -17.45
CA GLN A 287 25.76 -16.46 -18.88
C GLN A 287 27.25 -16.46 -19.26
N GLU A 288 28.12 -15.86 -18.42
CA GLU A 288 29.56 -15.88 -18.59
C GLU A 288 30.12 -17.30 -18.51
N LEU A 289 29.63 -18.13 -17.56
CA LEU A 289 30.02 -19.53 -17.44
C LEU A 289 29.60 -20.37 -18.67
N LEU A 290 28.36 -20.16 -19.13
CA LEU A 290 27.86 -20.88 -20.33
C LEU A 290 28.59 -20.45 -21.63
N ALA A 291 29.01 -19.20 -21.73
CA ALA A 291 29.83 -18.72 -22.84
C ALA A 291 31.21 -19.38 -22.85
N HIS A 292 31.87 -19.41 -21.68
CA HIS A 292 33.17 -20.10 -21.52
C HIS A 292 33.08 -21.61 -21.81
N GLU A 293 31.98 -22.26 -21.42
CA GLU A 293 31.79 -23.69 -21.70
C GLU A 293 31.59 -23.98 -23.21
N LYS A 294 30.92 -23.06 -23.91
CA LYS A 294 30.77 -23.15 -25.37
C LYS A 294 32.08 -22.92 -26.10
N GLU A 295 32.89 -21.95 -25.68
CA GLU A 295 34.22 -21.70 -26.26
C GLU A 295 35.16 -22.92 -26.08
N LYS A 296 35.16 -23.54 -24.89
CA LYS A 296 35.93 -24.77 -24.62
C LYS A 296 35.52 -25.92 -25.53
N LYS A 297 34.21 -26.14 -25.70
CA LYS A 297 33.70 -27.23 -26.59
C LYS A 297 34.01 -26.96 -28.07
N GLN A 298 34.14 -25.72 -28.50
CA GLN A 298 34.57 -25.39 -29.87
C GLN A 298 36.05 -25.66 -30.08
N GLN A 299 36.90 -25.35 -29.06
CA GLN A 299 38.33 -25.62 -29.13
C GLN A 299 38.69 -27.14 -28.99
N GLU A 300 37.82 -27.96 -28.39
CA GLU A 300 38.01 -29.42 -28.30
C GLU A 300 37.54 -30.14 -29.60
N ASN A 301 36.78 -29.48 -30.46
CA ASN A 301 36.29 -30.04 -31.73
C ASN A 301 37.08 -29.56 -32.99
N GLU A 302 38.07 -28.69 -32.85
CA GLU A 302 39.07 -28.32 -33.85
C GLU A 302 40.38 -29.09 -33.65
#